data_be228b04e063c20063b0afef1f8c9de4
#
_entry.id   be228b04e063c20063b0afef1f8c9de4
#
_cell.length_a   1.000
_cell.length_b   1.000
_cell.length_c   1.000
_cell.angle_alpha   90.00
_cell.angle_beta   90.00
_cell.angle_gamma   90.00
#
_symmetry.space_group_name_H-M   'P 1'
#
loop_
_entity.id
_entity.type
_entity.pdbx_description
1 polymer ?
#
loop_
_entity_poly.entity_id
_entity_poly.type
_entity_poly.pdbx_seq_one_letter_code
_entity_poly.pdbx_strand_id
1 'polypeptide(L)'
;MCIRDSGWRVSLTVLMNERVAIGGNVRERGTGAPGHLVQLWNDKELDDPVSRDKLIKLWIEQESIRLTNIRATENREKGTPGPEGSTSKLHEAEINKASYEFGMELLGNDGLLFPRGYELTQPELNFENETFGFTDTQSLFLRTRANSIEGGTSEIMRNIIAERVLGLPSEPKLDKDKAWKDIPRS
;
A
#
# COMPACT_ATOMS: atom_id res chain seq x y z
N MET A 1 -7.26 35.65 -5.60
CA MET A 1 -6.60 34.56 -4.87
C MET A 1 -5.64 33.87 -5.81
N CYS A 2 -4.34 34.06 -5.62
CA CYS A 2 -3.34 33.45 -6.49
C CYS A 2 -3.23 31.95 -6.16
N ILE A 3 -3.39 31.09 -7.14
CA ILE A 3 -3.13 29.62 -7.03
C ILE A 3 -1.74 29.37 -6.43
N ARG A 4 -0.79 30.25 -6.72
CA ARG A 4 0.59 30.20 -6.23
C ARG A 4 0.69 30.28 -4.70
N ASP A 5 -0.17 31.05 -4.02
CA ASP A 5 -0.08 31.26 -2.57
C ASP A 5 -0.76 30.15 -1.75
N SER A 6 -1.61 29.34 -2.40
CA SER A 6 -2.33 28.23 -1.79
C SER A 6 -1.90 26.85 -2.32
N GLY A 7 -0.89 26.80 -3.17
CA GLY A 7 -0.44 25.56 -3.84
C GLY A 7 -0.11 24.43 -2.86
N TRP A 8 0.58 24.74 -1.75
CA TRP A 8 0.89 23.74 -0.73
C TRP A 8 -0.36 23.18 -0.05
N ARG A 9 -1.36 24.00 0.24
CA ARG A 9 -2.63 23.54 0.83
C ARG A 9 -3.40 22.66 -0.12
N VAL A 10 -3.41 23.00 -1.42
CA VAL A 10 -4.02 22.18 -2.47
C VAL A 10 -3.31 20.83 -2.56
N SER A 11 -1.97 20.81 -2.60
CA SER A 11 -1.18 19.58 -2.62
C SER A 11 -1.47 18.69 -1.41
N LEU A 12 -1.56 19.25 -0.20
CA LEU A 12 -1.92 18.48 0.99
C LEU A 12 -3.31 17.85 0.88
N THR A 13 -4.28 18.58 0.32
CA THR A 13 -5.64 18.05 0.11
C THR A 13 -5.62 16.87 -0.88
N VAL A 14 -4.87 17.00 -1.99
CA VAL A 14 -4.72 15.93 -2.97
C VAL A 14 -4.08 14.69 -2.33
N LEU A 15 -2.96 14.86 -1.61
CA LEU A 15 -2.27 13.77 -0.93
C LEU A 15 -3.13 13.07 0.14
N MET A 16 -3.99 13.84 0.83
CA MET A 16 -4.93 13.25 1.80
C MET A 16 -5.99 12.39 1.11
N ASN A 17 -6.56 12.88 0.01
CA ASN A 17 -7.56 12.13 -0.76
C ASN A 17 -6.95 10.89 -1.42
N GLU A 18 -5.77 10.99 -2.00
CA GLU A 18 -5.02 9.86 -2.55
C GLU A 18 -4.79 8.76 -1.52
N ARG A 19 -4.39 9.13 -0.31
CA ARG A 19 -4.17 8.18 0.80
C ARG A 19 -5.45 7.40 1.16
N VAL A 20 -6.58 8.09 1.20
CA VAL A 20 -7.87 7.45 1.46
C VAL A 20 -8.27 6.53 0.30
N ALA A 21 -8.02 6.93 -0.93
CA ALA A 21 -8.32 6.12 -2.11
C ALA A 21 -7.46 4.84 -2.18
N ILE A 22 -6.18 4.92 -1.80
CA ILE A 22 -5.26 3.77 -1.87
C ILE A 22 -5.47 2.80 -0.70
N GLY A 23 -5.66 3.27 0.54
CA GLY A 23 -5.65 2.42 1.74
C GLY A 23 -7.00 2.29 2.46
N GLY A 24 -8.02 3.05 2.06
CA GLY A 24 -9.25 3.20 2.83
C GLY A 24 -10.44 2.33 2.40
N ASN A 25 -10.30 1.50 1.38
CA ASN A 25 -11.40 0.69 0.87
C ASN A 25 -11.57 -0.60 1.68
N VAL A 26 -12.84 -0.92 1.99
CA VAL A 26 -13.20 -2.22 2.55
C VAL A 26 -13.29 -3.22 1.40
N ARG A 27 -12.33 -4.13 1.35
CA ARG A 27 -12.32 -5.22 0.35
C ARG A 27 -13.21 -6.38 0.81
N GLU A 28 -13.64 -7.18 -0.14
CA GLU A 28 -14.26 -8.46 0.17
C GLU A 28 -13.26 -9.39 0.87
N ARG A 29 -13.79 -10.23 1.75
CA ARG A 29 -12.97 -11.21 2.46
C ARG A 29 -12.39 -12.21 1.47
N GLY A 30 -11.09 -12.46 1.56
CA GLY A 30 -10.42 -13.42 0.70
C GLY A 30 -9.94 -12.83 -0.62
N THR A 31 -9.98 -11.53 -0.80
CA THR A 31 -9.44 -10.82 -1.95
C THR A 31 -8.11 -10.13 -1.63
N GLY A 32 -7.52 -9.46 -2.62
CA GLY A 32 -6.23 -8.81 -2.47
C GLY A 32 -5.05 -9.76 -2.68
N ALA A 33 -3.85 -9.33 -2.31
CA ALA A 33 -2.63 -10.07 -2.56
C ALA A 33 -2.61 -11.50 -1.95
N PRO A 34 -2.99 -11.71 -0.68
CA PRO A 34 -3.09 -13.07 -0.14
C PRO A 34 -4.16 -13.92 -0.81
N GLY A 35 -5.27 -13.33 -1.28
CA GLY A 35 -6.29 -14.06 -2.07
C GLY A 35 -5.72 -14.60 -3.38
N HIS A 36 -4.92 -13.78 -4.07
CA HIS A 36 -4.19 -14.21 -5.27
C HIS A 36 -3.22 -15.36 -4.97
N LEU A 37 -2.52 -15.30 -3.83
CA LEU A 37 -1.62 -16.39 -3.41
C LEU A 37 -2.37 -17.70 -3.11
N VAL A 38 -3.58 -17.63 -2.57
CA VAL A 38 -4.42 -18.83 -2.37
C VAL A 38 -4.79 -19.46 -3.70
N GLN A 39 -5.11 -18.66 -4.71
CA GLN A 39 -5.35 -19.17 -6.08
C GLN A 39 -4.09 -19.84 -6.63
N LEU A 40 -2.95 -19.15 -6.58
CA LEU A 40 -1.66 -19.70 -7.02
C LEU A 40 -1.30 -21.02 -6.30
N TRP A 41 -1.56 -21.08 -4.99
CA TRP A 41 -1.37 -22.28 -4.18
C TRP A 41 -2.19 -23.47 -4.69
N ASN A 42 -3.47 -23.23 -4.96
CA ASN A 42 -4.37 -24.26 -5.46
C ASN A 42 -4.03 -24.67 -6.89
N ASP A 43 -3.72 -23.72 -7.77
CA ASP A 43 -3.39 -23.98 -9.18
C ASP A 43 -2.11 -24.80 -9.33
N LYS A 44 -1.18 -24.65 -8.40
CA LYS A 44 0.08 -25.43 -8.37
C LYS A 44 0.00 -26.68 -7.49
N GLU A 45 -1.15 -26.97 -6.91
CA GLU A 45 -1.37 -28.14 -6.02
C GLU A 45 -0.29 -28.28 -4.94
N LEU A 46 0.08 -27.15 -4.33
CA LEU A 46 1.15 -27.11 -3.34
C LEU A 46 0.71 -27.78 -2.02
N ASP A 47 1.64 -28.51 -1.39
CA ASP A 47 1.41 -29.24 -0.12
C ASP A 47 2.66 -29.14 0.78
N ASP A 48 3.17 -27.93 0.99
CA ASP A 48 4.26 -27.67 1.93
C ASP A 48 3.72 -26.99 3.20
N PRO A 49 3.83 -27.65 4.38
CA PRO A 49 3.26 -27.09 5.61
C PRO A 49 3.93 -25.79 6.06
N VAL A 50 5.20 -25.56 5.74
CA VAL A 50 5.91 -24.32 6.11
C VAL A 50 5.41 -23.15 5.26
N SER A 51 5.32 -23.35 3.96
CA SER A 51 4.76 -22.34 3.04
C SER A 51 3.29 -22.07 3.32
N ARG A 52 2.52 -23.11 3.72
CA ARG A 52 1.12 -22.95 4.14
C ARG A 52 0.99 -22.06 5.37
N ASP A 53 1.84 -22.25 6.38
CA ASP A 53 1.85 -21.40 7.59
C ASP A 53 2.16 -19.94 7.22
N LYS A 54 3.11 -19.71 6.32
CA LYS A 54 3.45 -18.36 5.82
C LYS A 54 2.25 -17.73 5.10
N LEU A 55 1.57 -18.48 4.23
CA LEU A 55 0.36 -18.02 3.53
C LEU A 55 -0.76 -17.64 4.52
N ILE A 56 -0.99 -18.46 5.54
CA ILE A 56 -2.02 -18.20 6.56
C ILE A 56 -1.68 -16.93 7.36
N LYS A 57 -0.43 -16.69 7.70
CA LYS A 57 0.00 -15.47 8.40
C LYS A 57 -0.29 -14.22 7.56
N LEU A 58 0.05 -14.23 6.27
CA LEU A 58 -0.27 -13.13 5.35
C LEU A 58 -1.79 -12.92 5.23
N TRP A 59 -2.56 -13.98 5.20
CA TRP A 59 -4.02 -13.91 5.22
C TRP A 59 -4.55 -13.24 6.49
N ILE A 60 -4.03 -13.60 7.66
CA ILE A 60 -4.43 -13.01 8.95
C ILE A 60 -4.14 -11.51 8.97
N GLU A 61 -2.98 -11.11 8.47
CA GLU A 61 -2.62 -9.69 8.39
C GLU A 61 -3.55 -8.92 7.45
N GLN A 62 -3.88 -9.46 6.29
CA GLN A 62 -4.85 -8.85 5.36
C GLN A 62 -6.24 -8.72 5.99
N GLU A 63 -6.68 -9.72 6.72
CA GLU A 63 -7.97 -9.66 7.43
C GLU A 63 -7.96 -8.60 8.54
N SER A 64 -6.84 -8.40 9.23
CA SER A 64 -6.66 -7.32 10.19
C SER A 64 -6.81 -5.94 9.55
N ILE A 65 -6.25 -5.74 8.34
CA ILE A 65 -6.42 -4.51 7.56
C ILE A 65 -7.90 -4.32 7.20
N ARG A 66 -8.55 -5.36 6.69
CA ARG A 66 -9.96 -5.31 6.31
C ARG A 66 -10.85 -4.88 7.48
N LEU A 67 -10.66 -5.48 8.65
CA LEU A 67 -11.40 -5.13 9.87
C LEU A 67 -11.11 -3.70 10.33
N THR A 68 -9.87 -3.25 10.20
CA THR A 68 -9.49 -1.86 10.48
C THR A 68 -10.18 -0.88 9.55
N ASN A 69 -10.31 -1.21 8.26
CA ASN A 69 -11.01 -0.38 7.28
C ASN A 69 -12.53 -0.34 7.50
N ILE A 70 -13.15 -1.44 7.96
CA ILE A 70 -14.55 -1.44 8.40
C ILE A 70 -14.73 -0.43 9.54
N ARG A 71 -13.92 -0.52 10.59
CA ARG A 71 -13.96 0.42 11.71
C ARG A 71 -13.73 1.87 11.27
N ALA A 72 -12.79 2.09 10.36
CA ALA A 72 -12.51 3.41 9.81
C ALA A 72 -13.72 4.00 9.06
N THR A 73 -14.44 3.18 8.32
CA THR A 73 -15.67 3.58 7.61
C THR A 73 -16.77 3.94 8.59
N GLU A 74 -17.04 3.11 9.58
CA GLU A 74 -18.01 3.39 10.64
C GLU A 74 -17.70 4.68 11.41
N ASN A 75 -16.43 4.92 11.73
CA ASN A 75 -16.00 6.14 12.42
C ASN A 75 -16.22 7.40 11.56
N ARG A 76 -15.97 7.31 10.25
CA ARG A 76 -16.26 8.41 9.31
C ARG A 76 -17.74 8.73 9.23
N GLU A 77 -18.59 7.70 9.16
CA GLU A 77 -20.04 7.85 9.15
C GLU A 77 -20.57 8.50 10.44
N LYS A 78 -19.95 8.21 11.57
CA LYS A 78 -20.25 8.84 12.88
C LYS A 78 -19.67 10.24 13.04
N GLY A 79 -18.91 10.75 12.05
CA GLY A 79 -18.26 12.07 12.11
C GLY A 79 -17.02 12.13 13.00
N THR A 80 -16.47 10.99 13.40
CA THR A 80 -15.28 10.87 14.24
C THR A 80 -14.14 10.12 13.53
N PRO A 81 -13.62 10.63 12.38
CA PRO A 81 -12.54 9.97 11.68
C PRO A 81 -11.28 9.90 12.52
N GLY A 82 -10.70 8.72 12.59
CA GLY A 82 -9.45 8.45 13.29
C GLY A 82 -8.22 8.35 12.36
N PRO A 83 -7.09 7.89 12.88
CA PRO A 83 -5.82 7.76 12.15
C PRO A 83 -5.74 6.50 11.27
N GLU A 84 -6.79 5.72 11.19
CA GLU A 84 -6.83 4.41 10.54
C GLU A 84 -6.33 4.44 9.10
N GLY A 85 -6.61 5.52 8.36
CA GLY A 85 -6.15 5.66 6.97
C GLY A 85 -4.62 5.62 6.80
N SER A 86 -3.87 6.18 7.74
CA SER A 86 -2.39 6.12 7.70
C SER A 86 -1.88 4.73 8.11
N THR A 87 -2.51 4.11 9.09
CA THR A 87 -2.17 2.76 9.57
C THR A 87 -2.47 1.72 8.48
N SER A 88 -3.66 1.77 7.89
CA SER A 88 -4.06 0.84 6.83
C SER A 88 -3.18 0.97 5.61
N LYS A 89 -2.87 2.20 5.15
CA LYS A 89 -1.99 2.41 4.00
C LYS A 89 -0.59 1.85 4.23
N LEU A 90 -0.02 2.07 5.40
CA LEU A 90 1.30 1.53 5.75
C LEU A 90 1.29 0.00 5.75
N HIS A 91 0.32 -0.59 6.45
CA HIS A 91 0.21 -2.04 6.56
C HIS A 91 -0.09 -2.70 5.20
N GLU A 92 -1.01 -2.13 4.39
CA GLU A 92 -1.30 -2.59 3.03
C GLU A 92 -0.05 -2.60 2.13
N ALA A 93 0.77 -1.56 2.21
CA ALA A 93 2.01 -1.48 1.44
C ALA A 93 2.99 -2.61 1.80
N GLU A 94 3.14 -2.92 3.08
CA GLU A 94 4.05 -3.97 3.55
C GLU A 94 3.51 -5.37 3.23
N ILE A 95 2.21 -5.63 3.44
CA ILE A 95 1.64 -6.94 3.15
C ILE A 95 1.59 -7.25 1.66
N ASN A 96 1.32 -6.27 0.80
CA ASN A 96 1.36 -6.46 -0.63
C ASN A 96 2.76 -6.86 -1.10
N LYS A 97 3.80 -6.18 -0.62
CA LYS A 97 5.19 -6.54 -0.93
C LYS A 97 5.52 -7.95 -0.46
N ALA A 98 5.26 -8.26 0.82
CA ALA A 98 5.54 -9.57 1.40
C ALA A 98 4.77 -10.70 0.70
N SER A 99 3.51 -10.44 0.32
CA SER A 99 2.70 -11.42 -0.41
C SER A 99 3.29 -11.74 -1.78
N TYR A 100 3.62 -10.74 -2.58
CA TYR A 100 4.15 -11.01 -3.91
C TYR A 100 5.62 -11.45 -3.91
N GLU A 101 6.40 -11.12 -2.89
CA GLU A 101 7.71 -11.77 -2.63
C GLU A 101 7.50 -13.28 -2.39
N PHE A 102 6.57 -13.63 -1.53
CA PHE A 102 6.23 -15.02 -1.29
C PHE A 102 5.63 -15.71 -2.52
N GLY A 103 4.83 -14.99 -3.31
CA GLY A 103 4.34 -15.50 -4.61
C GLY A 103 5.48 -15.87 -5.56
N MET A 104 6.54 -15.07 -5.62
CA MET A 104 7.74 -15.38 -6.39
C MET A 104 8.47 -16.63 -5.86
N GLU A 105 8.53 -16.81 -4.54
CA GLU A 105 9.08 -18.03 -3.92
C GLU A 105 8.25 -19.26 -4.32
N LEU A 106 6.92 -19.18 -4.30
CA LEU A 106 6.02 -20.27 -4.71
C LEU A 106 6.12 -20.61 -6.19
N LEU A 107 6.42 -19.64 -7.05
CA LEU A 107 6.66 -19.86 -8.47
C LEU A 107 8.01 -20.57 -8.71
N GLY A 108 8.99 -20.40 -7.84
CA GLY A 108 10.34 -20.93 -8.02
C GLY A 108 10.96 -20.44 -9.33
N ASN A 109 11.47 -21.36 -10.15
CA ASN A 109 12.11 -21.00 -11.44
C ASN A 109 11.14 -20.33 -12.43
N ASP A 110 9.84 -20.64 -12.38
CA ASP A 110 8.84 -20.01 -13.23
C ASP A 110 8.72 -18.50 -12.95
N GLY A 111 9.01 -18.08 -11.71
CA GLY A 111 9.04 -16.68 -11.33
C GLY A 111 10.10 -15.84 -12.05
N LEU A 112 11.14 -16.48 -12.60
CA LEU A 112 12.19 -15.80 -13.38
C LEU A 112 11.81 -15.60 -14.85
N LEU A 113 10.73 -16.22 -15.30
CA LEU A 113 10.25 -16.14 -16.67
C LEU A 113 9.25 -14.98 -16.81
N PHE A 114 9.32 -14.26 -17.95
CA PHE A 114 8.33 -13.25 -18.25
C PHE A 114 7.04 -13.95 -18.76
N PRO A 115 5.91 -13.83 -18.03
CA PRO A 115 4.73 -14.67 -18.26
C PRO A 115 4.01 -14.39 -19.59
N ARG A 116 4.25 -13.22 -20.17
CA ARG A 116 3.62 -12.77 -21.44
C ARG A 116 4.49 -12.95 -22.65
N GLY A 117 5.58 -13.71 -22.55
CA GLY A 117 6.59 -13.82 -23.59
C GLY A 117 7.47 -12.59 -23.68
N TYR A 118 8.43 -12.60 -24.61
CA TYR A 118 9.41 -11.51 -24.77
C TYR A 118 9.01 -10.47 -25.83
N GLU A 119 7.77 -10.49 -26.28
CA GLU A 119 7.26 -9.43 -27.15
C GLU A 119 7.10 -8.13 -26.33
N LEU A 120 7.71 -7.06 -26.81
CA LEU A 120 7.61 -5.71 -26.22
C LEU A 120 6.24 -5.07 -26.55
N THR A 121 5.17 -5.79 -26.31
CA THR A 121 3.82 -5.25 -26.40
C THR A 121 3.47 -4.60 -25.05
N GLN A 122 3.05 -3.33 -25.09
CA GLN A 122 2.46 -2.74 -23.89
C GLN A 122 1.21 -3.55 -23.52
N PRO A 123 1.09 -4.03 -22.27
CA PRO A 123 -0.13 -4.68 -21.85
C PRO A 123 -1.29 -3.69 -21.96
N GLU A 124 -2.43 -4.16 -22.45
CA GLU A 124 -3.66 -3.39 -22.35
C GLU A 124 -3.96 -3.17 -20.86
N LEU A 125 -3.87 -1.90 -20.43
CA LEU A 125 -4.15 -1.54 -19.05
C LEU A 125 -5.66 -1.60 -18.86
N ASN A 126 -6.12 -2.60 -18.13
CA ASN A 126 -7.50 -2.66 -17.67
C ASN A 126 -7.60 -1.93 -16.32
N PHE A 127 -8.07 -0.69 -16.36
CA PHE A 127 -8.25 0.14 -15.16
C PHE A 127 -9.47 -0.25 -14.31
N GLU A 128 -10.27 -1.20 -14.77
CA GLU A 128 -11.43 -1.68 -14.01
C GLU A 128 -11.06 -2.60 -12.85
N ASN A 129 -9.85 -3.16 -12.85
CA ASN A 129 -9.36 -3.94 -11.72
C ASN A 129 -8.34 -3.17 -10.88
N GLU A 130 -8.30 -3.46 -9.59
CA GLU A 130 -7.46 -2.81 -8.59
C GLU A 130 -5.93 -3.00 -8.84
N THR A 131 -5.55 -3.84 -9.78
CA THR A 131 -4.17 -4.21 -10.07
C THR A 131 -3.56 -3.44 -11.25
N PHE A 132 -4.21 -2.36 -11.70
CA PHE A 132 -3.78 -1.59 -12.89
C PHE A 132 -3.57 -2.47 -14.13
N GLY A 133 -4.36 -3.52 -14.29
CA GLY A 133 -4.27 -4.47 -15.42
C GLY A 133 -3.19 -5.55 -15.27
N PHE A 134 -2.40 -5.53 -14.22
CA PHE A 134 -1.46 -6.63 -13.95
C PHE A 134 -2.19 -7.78 -13.25
N THR A 135 -2.07 -8.98 -13.80
CA THR A 135 -2.73 -10.18 -13.28
C THR A 135 -1.74 -11.27 -12.90
N ASP A 136 -0.51 -11.18 -13.36
CA ASP A 136 0.54 -12.15 -13.07
C ASP A 136 1.37 -11.73 -11.84
N THR A 137 1.84 -12.73 -11.10
CA THR A 137 2.61 -12.56 -9.86
C THR A 137 3.90 -11.76 -10.08
N GLN A 138 4.60 -11.95 -11.19
CA GLN A 138 5.86 -11.28 -11.51
C GLN A 138 5.64 -9.76 -11.70
N SER A 139 4.65 -9.39 -12.49
CA SER A 139 4.30 -7.96 -12.69
C SER A 139 3.81 -7.31 -11.39
N LEU A 140 3.01 -8.01 -10.61
CA LEU A 140 2.52 -7.53 -9.32
C LEU A 140 3.65 -7.41 -8.29
N PHE A 141 4.62 -8.32 -8.29
CA PHE A 141 5.84 -8.20 -7.48
C PHE A 141 6.58 -6.89 -7.77
N LEU A 142 6.79 -6.55 -9.04
CA LEU A 142 7.43 -5.29 -9.43
C LEU A 142 6.56 -4.07 -9.07
N ARG A 143 5.26 -4.13 -9.36
CA ARG A 143 4.30 -3.05 -9.09
C ARG A 143 4.23 -2.69 -7.60
N THR A 144 4.27 -3.68 -6.71
CA THR A 144 4.15 -3.43 -5.28
C THR A 144 5.32 -2.66 -4.66
N ARG A 145 6.45 -2.55 -5.35
CA ARG A 145 7.56 -1.67 -4.90
C ARG A 145 7.10 -0.21 -4.77
N ALA A 146 6.21 0.24 -5.65
CA ALA A 146 5.62 1.58 -5.58
C ALA A 146 4.73 1.79 -4.36
N ASN A 147 4.16 0.75 -3.77
CA ASN A 147 3.27 0.88 -2.60
C ASN A 147 3.95 1.55 -1.39
N SER A 148 5.27 1.46 -1.26
CA SER A 148 6.02 2.15 -0.19
C SER A 148 6.28 3.63 -0.48
N ILE A 149 5.94 4.12 -1.68
CA ILE A 149 6.24 5.46 -2.18
C ILE A 149 4.97 6.27 -2.41
N GLU A 150 4.03 5.73 -3.16
CA GLU A 150 2.76 6.37 -3.52
C GLU A 150 1.84 6.61 -2.31
N GLY A 151 0.97 7.60 -2.37
CA GLY A 151 0.06 7.97 -1.28
C GLY A 151 0.76 8.46 0.00
N GLY A 152 2.03 8.80 -0.09
CA GLY A 152 2.96 9.09 0.98
C GLY A 152 3.85 7.89 1.32
N THR A 153 5.15 8.15 1.50
CA THR A 153 6.11 7.07 1.77
C THR A 153 5.82 6.36 3.09
N SER A 154 6.32 5.14 3.24
CA SER A 154 6.19 4.39 4.49
C SER A 154 6.75 5.16 5.70
N GLU A 155 7.82 5.92 5.52
CA GLU A 155 8.44 6.77 6.54
C GLU A 155 7.51 7.93 6.94
N ILE A 156 6.91 8.60 5.96
CA ILE A 156 5.91 9.65 6.22
C ILE A 156 4.70 9.10 6.98
N MET A 157 4.24 7.88 6.64
CA MET A 157 3.14 7.25 7.39
C MET A 157 3.53 6.96 8.83
N ARG A 158 4.75 6.47 9.08
CA ARG A 158 5.27 6.24 10.43
C ARG A 158 5.36 7.54 11.23
N ASN A 159 5.85 8.62 10.64
CA ASN A 159 5.89 9.93 11.30
C ASN A 159 4.49 10.44 11.66
N ILE A 160 3.53 10.33 10.75
CA ILE A 160 2.15 10.73 11.01
C ILE A 160 1.54 9.91 12.16
N ILE A 161 1.77 8.60 12.18
CA ILE A 161 1.30 7.72 13.25
C ILE A 161 1.98 8.10 14.57
N ALA A 162 3.30 8.29 14.57
CA ALA A 162 4.06 8.67 15.75
C ALA A 162 3.55 9.98 16.36
N GLU A 163 3.43 11.02 15.55
CA GLU A 163 3.05 12.36 16.04
C GLU A 163 1.56 12.47 16.40
N ARG A 164 0.66 11.93 15.54
CA ARG A 164 -0.78 12.18 15.67
C ARG A 164 -1.54 11.09 16.42
N VAL A 165 -1.02 9.87 16.46
CA VAL A 165 -1.67 8.75 17.14
C VAL A 165 -1.03 8.47 18.49
N LEU A 166 0.31 8.39 18.49
CA LEU A 166 1.07 8.06 19.70
C LEU A 166 1.45 9.31 20.53
N GLY A 167 1.25 10.53 19.98
CA GLY A 167 1.58 11.78 20.67
C GLY A 167 3.08 11.97 20.89
N LEU A 168 3.93 11.35 20.09
CA LEU A 168 5.38 11.50 20.19
C LEU A 168 5.80 12.90 19.71
N PRO A 169 6.91 13.44 20.20
CA PRO A 169 7.44 14.73 19.76
C PRO A 169 7.71 14.73 18.26
N SER A 170 7.33 15.80 17.58
CA SER A 170 7.70 16.00 16.18
C SER A 170 9.17 16.40 16.06
N GLU A 171 9.77 16.15 14.89
CA GLU A 171 11.12 16.60 14.60
C GLU A 171 11.26 18.13 14.73
N PRO A 172 12.43 18.64 15.18
CA PRO A 172 12.71 20.07 15.22
C PRO A 172 12.56 20.69 13.82
N LYS A 173 11.63 21.61 13.68
CA LYS A 173 11.38 22.32 12.42
C LYS A 173 12.34 23.50 12.29
N LEU A 174 13.54 23.25 11.77
CA LEU A 174 14.58 24.27 11.60
C LEU A 174 14.27 25.27 10.49
N ASP A 175 13.31 24.98 9.64
CA ASP A 175 12.90 25.71 8.44
C ASP A 175 11.57 26.48 8.61
N LYS A 176 10.86 26.30 9.70
CA LYS A 176 9.50 26.75 9.93
C LYS A 176 9.49 28.27 9.97
N ASP A 177 9.72 29.14 9.57
CA ASP A 177 9.66 30.61 9.57
C ASP A 177 10.90 31.27 8.92
N LYS A 178 11.65 30.46 8.13
CA LYS A 178 12.80 30.93 7.37
C LYS A 178 12.52 30.94 5.88
N ALA A 179 13.00 31.92 5.18
CA ALA A 179 13.04 31.88 3.72
C ALA A 179 13.98 30.75 3.27
N TRP A 180 13.67 30.08 2.15
CA TRP A 180 14.46 28.97 1.62
C TRP A 180 15.97 29.24 1.53
N LYS A 181 16.33 30.48 1.17
CA LYS A 181 17.73 30.93 1.07
C LYS A 181 18.48 30.94 2.39
N ASP A 182 17.74 31.04 3.52
CA ASP A 182 18.29 31.20 4.88
C ASP A 182 18.25 29.87 5.67
N ILE A 183 17.80 28.78 5.05
CA ILE A 183 17.81 27.46 5.66
C ILE A 183 19.23 26.89 5.65
N PRO A 184 19.74 26.40 6.81
CA PRO A 184 21.05 25.73 6.85
C PRO A 184 21.07 24.55 5.89
N ARG A 185 22.06 24.51 5.03
CA ARG A 185 22.33 23.36 4.14
C ARG A 185 23.44 22.54 4.80
N SER A 186 23.11 21.28 5.06
CA SER A 186 24.11 20.29 5.51
C SER A 186 25.12 20.01 4.42
#